data_6b3984bb6dcc21ec4b287e4d5dfad9dc
#
_entry.id   6b3984bb6dcc21ec4b287e4d5dfad9dc
#
_cell.length_a   1.000
_cell.length_b   1.000
_cell.length_c   1.000
_cell.angle_alpha   90.00
_cell.angle_beta   90.00
_cell.angle_gamma   90.00
#
_symmetry.space_group_name_H-M   'P 1'
#
loop_
_entity.id
_entity.type
_entity.pdbx_description
1 polymer ?
#
loop_
_entity_poly.entity_id
_entity_poly.type
_entity_poly.pdbx_seq_one_letter_code
_entity_poly.pdbx_strand_id
1 'polypeptide(L)'
;MHFKPLIFIFISVITLCSCGGTYHAYYDTLKIALKEPQDASMTLEEVGQSSIDLMSVTRSERPTAIMALAYLEKGQHKWVSGDDIMFVLEKGRLVRTLGLDNDLIHTVNTKEDPLKDASHLLKERQWQFALDWENDEYGYPVTSTFGQPMSEPLTILTKSIDSIRVTETLRFEAPSEYIQTTPEWQNYYWYDKTTGTLIKSKQTLSPLSEPIEMTYLSRIARLD
;
A
#
# COMPACT_ATOMS: atom_id res chain seq x y z
N MET A 1 53.47 35.12 37.59
CA MET A 1 53.12 33.70 37.36
C MET A 1 51.63 33.59 37.26
N HIS A 2 50.97 33.93 36.09
CA HIS A 2 49.51 33.98 35.90
C HIS A 2 49.08 33.30 34.59
N PHE A 3 49.66 32.10 34.31
CA PHE A 3 49.34 31.36 33.04
C PHE A 3 48.22 30.32 33.20
N LYS A 4 47.76 30.04 34.42
CA LYS A 4 46.73 28.97 34.65
C LYS A 4 45.30 29.31 34.21
N PRO A 5 44.75 30.53 34.31
CA PRO A 5 43.40 30.83 33.90
C PRO A 5 43.22 30.87 32.36
N LEU A 6 44.28 31.25 31.62
CA LEU A 6 44.19 31.35 30.14
C LEU A 6 44.07 30.00 29.46
N ILE A 7 44.72 28.95 30.03
CA ILE A 7 44.65 27.58 29.51
C ILE A 7 43.25 27.00 29.73
N PHE A 8 42.59 27.29 30.85
CA PHE A 8 41.24 26.83 31.14
C PHE A 8 40.17 27.44 30.19
N ILE A 9 40.34 28.72 29.85
CA ILE A 9 39.45 29.41 28.88
C ILE A 9 39.65 28.85 27.48
N PHE A 10 40.88 28.52 27.07
CA PHE A 10 41.16 27.95 25.76
C PHE A 10 40.61 26.52 25.59
N ILE A 11 40.67 25.69 26.64
CA ILE A 11 40.08 24.34 26.64
C ILE A 11 38.54 24.41 26.62
N SER A 12 37.93 25.38 27.31
CA SER A 12 36.47 25.56 27.32
C SER A 12 35.90 26.00 25.96
N VAL A 13 36.67 26.74 25.15
CA VAL A 13 36.25 27.17 23.80
C VAL A 13 36.30 26.01 22.77
N ILE A 14 37.24 25.08 22.95
CA ILE A 14 37.37 23.92 22.03
C ILE A 14 36.22 22.90 22.22
N THR A 15 35.66 22.79 23.42
CA THR A 15 34.53 21.87 23.68
C THR A 15 33.20 22.37 23.14
N LEU A 16 33.06 23.65 22.78
CA LEU A 16 31.85 24.24 22.22
C LEU A 16 31.73 24.04 20.70
N CYS A 17 32.77 23.61 19.99
CA CYS A 17 32.75 23.35 18.56
C CYS A 17 32.23 21.95 18.16
N SER A 18 31.82 21.11 19.12
CA SER A 18 31.39 19.71 18.84
C SER A 18 29.96 19.54 18.38
N CYS A 19 29.17 20.61 18.20
CA CYS A 19 27.75 20.52 17.80
C CYS A 19 27.49 20.76 16.30
N GLY A 20 28.50 20.77 15.44
CA GLY A 20 28.31 21.04 14.00
C GLY A 20 27.54 19.95 13.25
N GLY A 21 27.68 18.69 13.64
CA GLY A 21 27.03 17.56 12.95
C GLY A 21 25.51 17.52 13.12
N THR A 22 25.02 17.92 14.28
CA THR A 22 23.57 17.91 14.58
C THR A 22 22.81 18.98 13.78
N TYR A 23 23.43 20.13 13.54
CA TYR A 23 22.81 21.25 12.83
C TYR A 23 22.60 20.94 11.34
N HIS A 24 23.54 20.25 10.71
CA HIS A 24 23.39 19.77 9.32
C HIS A 24 22.31 18.72 9.20
N ALA A 25 22.22 17.80 10.15
CA ALA A 25 21.16 16.77 10.15
C ALA A 25 19.77 17.39 10.28
N TYR A 26 19.58 18.37 11.15
CA TYR A 26 18.30 19.11 11.27
C TYR A 26 17.97 19.91 10.01
N TYR A 27 18.96 20.57 9.40
CA TYR A 27 18.75 21.34 8.17
C TYR A 27 18.39 20.44 7.00
N ASP A 28 19.06 19.30 6.85
CA ASP A 28 18.78 18.32 5.80
C ASP A 28 17.39 17.67 6.02
N THR A 29 17.04 17.35 7.26
CA THR A 29 15.70 16.85 7.62
C THR A 29 14.62 17.89 7.31
N LEU A 30 14.84 19.15 7.66
CA LEU A 30 13.91 20.24 7.36
C LEU A 30 13.78 20.48 5.86
N LYS A 31 14.87 20.40 5.11
CA LYS A 31 14.87 20.54 3.66
C LYS A 31 14.12 19.39 2.97
N ILE A 32 14.22 18.16 3.50
CA ILE A 32 13.45 17.01 3.03
C ILE A 32 11.96 17.20 3.36
N ALA A 33 11.65 17.63 4.59
CA ALA A 33 10.26 17.88 5.03
C ALA A 33 9.56 19.03 4.30
N LEU A 34 10.32 20.01 3.80
CA LEU A 34 9.81 21.14 3.02
C LEU A 34 9.83 20.89 1.51
N LYS A 35 10.39 19.77 1.06
CA LYS A 35 10.33 19.39 -0.35
C LYS A 35 8.94 18.85 -0.62
N GLU A 36 8.21 19.49 -1.54
CA GLU A 36 6.92 18.96 -1.97
C GLU A 36 7.10 17.50 -2.41
N PRO A 37 6.29 16.58 -1.87
CA PRO A 37 6.33 15.20 -2.27
C PRO A 37 6.00 15.12 -3.78
N GLN A 38 6.89 14.55 -4.57
CA GLN A 38 6.68 14.38 -6.01
C GLN A 38 6.08 13.00 -6.28
N ASP A 39 5.12 12.96 -7.20
CA ASP A 39 4.61 11.70 -7.73
C ASP A 39 5.74 10.89 -8.39
N ALA A 40 5.94 9.69 -7.92
CA ALA A 40 6.82 8.76 -8.60
C ALA A 40 6.10 8.21 -9.84
N SER A 41 6.71 8.39 -11.00
CA SER A 41 6.21 7.84 -12.27
C SER A 41 7.32 7.07 -12.98
N MET A 42 6.94 6.06 -13.74
CA MET A 42 7.86 5.27 -14.57
C MET A 42 7.28 5.13 -15.96
N THR A 43 8.16 5.11 -16.94
CA THR A 43 7.81 4.81 -18.31
C THR A 43 7.71 3.29 -18.56
N LEU A 44 7.05 2.89 -19.63
CA LEU A 44 6.96 1.48 -20.04
C LEU A 44 8.35 0.85 -20.25
N GLU A 45 9.30 1.63 -20.78
CA GLU A 45 10.69 1.20 -21.01
C GLU A 45 11.42 0.94 -19.69
N GLU A 46 11.35 1.88 -18.73
CA GLU A 46 11.97 1.73 -17.41
C GLU A 46 11.42 0.53 -16.66
N VAL A 47 10.08 0.32 -16.71
CA VAL A 47 9.45 -0.86 -16.12
C VAL A 47 9.90 -2.14 -16.79
N GLY A 48 10.02 -2.14 -18.13
CA GLY A 48 10.49 -3.30 -18.91
C GLY A 48 11.95 -3.68 -18.65
N GLN A 49 12.79 -2.71 -18.31
CA GLN A 49 14.21 -2.91 -17.98
C GLN A 49 14.44 -3.34 -16.51
N SER A 50 13.41 -3.23 -15.67
CA SER A 50 13.53 -3.61 -14.26
C SER A 50 13.70 -5.12 -14.08
N SER A 51 14.69 -5.53 -13.29
CA SER A 51 14.93 -6.93 -12.91
C SER A 51 13.98 -7.45 -11.83
N ILE A 52 13.20 -6.56 -11.19
CA ILE A 52 12.22 -6.87 -10.15
C ILE A 52 10.85 -6.37 -10.57
N ASP A 53 9.79 -7.02 -10.09
CA ASP A 53 8.42 -6.58 -10.34
C ASP A 53 8.13 -5.28 -9.61
N LEU A 54 7.49 -4.33 -10.32
CA LEU A 54 7.15 -3.01 -9.84
C LEU A 54 5.63 -2.78 -9.83
N MET A 55 5.19 -2.04 -8.84
CA MET A 55 3.80 -1.62 -8.65
C MET A 55 3.77 -0.14 -8.25
N SER A 56 2.91 0.66 -8.88
CA SER A 56 2.61 2.00 -8.37
C SER A 56 1.47 1.94 -7.37
N VAL A 57 1.60 2.75 -6.33
CA VAL A 57 0.61 2.83 -5.24
C VAL A 57 0.27 4.30 -4.97
N THR A 58 -1.02 4.61 -4.98
CA THR A 58 -1.55 5.93 -4.61
C THR A 58 -2.52 5.75 -3.44
N ARG A 59 -2.41 6.59 -2.41
CA ARG A 59 -3.30 6.60 -1.26
C ARG A 59 -3.97 7.95 -1.17
N SER A 60 -5.27 8.01 -1.45
CA SER A 60 -6.02 9.26 -1.48
C SER A 60 -5.30 10.35 -2.31
N GLU A 61 -5.05 11.51 -1.71
CA GLU A 61 -4.33 12.65 -2.33
C GLU A 61 -2.81 12.63 -2.05
N ARG A 62 -2.28 11.55 -1.48
CA ARG A 62 -0.83 11.40 -1.26
C ARG A 62 -0.12 11.13 -2.58
N PRO A 63 1.13 11.56 -2.72
CA PRO A 63 1.91 11.27 -3.91
C PRO A 63 2.01 9.77 -4.18
N THR A 64 2.03 9.43 -5.46
CA THR A 64 2.23 8.07 -5.94
C THR A 64 3.61 7.57 -5.55
N ALA A 65 3.68 6.38 -4.93
CA ALA A 65 4.92 5.69 -4.62
C ALA A 65 5.12 4.49 -5.57
N ILE A 66 6.37 4.13 -5.83
CA ILE A 66 6.72 2.86 -6.49
C ILE A 66 7.14 1.86 -5.44
N MET A 67 6.51 0.70 -5.47
CA MET A 67 6.85 -0.46 -4.63
C MET A 67 7.48 -1.56 -5.47
N ALA A 68 8.50 -2.20 -4.91
CA ALA A 68 9.17 -3.36 -5.48
C ALA A 68 8.68 -4.66 -4.83
N LEU A 69 8.53 -5.73 -5.61
CA LEU A 69 8.25 -7.06 -5.09
C LEU A 69 9.51 -7.61 -4.42
N ALA A 70 9.58 -7.51 -3.10
CA ALA A 70 10.76 -7.92 -2.33
C ALA A 70 10.77 -9.43 -2.02
N TYR A 71 9.60 -10.02 -1.72
CA TYR A 71 9.51 -11.43 -1.34
C TYR A 71 8.27 -12.11 -1.90
N LEU A 72 8.45 -13.39 -2.28
CA LEU A 72 7.40 -14.34 -2.60
C LEU A 72 7.47 -15.49 -1.60
N GLU A 73 6.53 -15.55 -0.68
CA GLU A 73 6.58 -16.51 0.41
C GLU A 73 5.19 -17.06 0.73
N LYS A 74 5.03 -18.38 0.72
CA LYS A 74 3.77 -19.08 1.09
C LYS A 74 2.52 -18.56 0.36
N GLY A 75 2.68 -18.13 -0.91
CA GLY A 75 1.59 -17.56 -1.72
C GLY A 75 1.33 -16.08 -1.45
N GLN A 76 2.12 -15.44 -0.59
CA GLN A 76 2.09 -14.02 -0.32
C GLN A 76 3.12 -13.28 -1.17
N HIS A 77 2.71 -12.15 -1.72
CA HIS A 77 3.56 -11.19 -2.40
C HIS A 77 3.81 -10.02 -1.47
N LYS A 78 5.06 -9.82 -1.04
CA LYS A 78 5.44 -8.73 -0.15
C LYS A 78 6.10 -7.61 -0.97
N TRP A 79 5.41 -6.50 -1.04
CA TRP A 79 5.84 -5.30 -1.77
C TRP A 79 6.37 -4.26 -0.79
N VAL A 80 7.49 -3.64 -1.12
CA VAL A 80 8.16 -2.66 -0.25
C VAL A 80 8.43 -1.39 -1.04
N SER A 81 8.17 -0.24 -0.42
CA SER A 81 8.52 1.09 -0.94
C SER A 81 9.87 1.57 -0.41
N GLY A 82 10.39 2.63 -0.99
CA GLY A 82 11.67 3.22 -0.58
C GLY A 82 11.66 3.89 0.81
N ASP A 83 10.47 4.13 1.37
CA ASP A 83 10.22 4.65 2.72
C ASP A 83 9.77 3.58 3.71
N ASP A 84 10.13 2.30 3.44
CA ASP A 84 9.91 1.13 4.30
C ASP A 84 8.44 0.75 4.56
N ILE A 85 7.50 1.25 3.76
CA ILE A 85 6.12 0.76 3.80
C ILE A 85 6.08 -0.62 3.13
N MET A 86 5.45 -1.60 3.80
CA MET A 86 5.25 -2.93 3.23
C MET A 86 3.77 -3.27 3.07
N PHE A 87 3.43 -3.79 1.90
CA PHE A 87 2.13 -4.39 1.62
C PHE A 87 2.28 -5.89 1.36
N VAL A 88 1.48 -6.68 2.05
CA VAL A 88 1.41 -8.13 1.86
C VAL A 88 0.10 -8.47 1.15
N LEU A 89 0.22 -9.05 -0.04
CA LEU A 89 -0.94 -9.40 -0.88
C LEU A 89 -1.03 -10.92 -1.09
N GLU A 90 -2.25 -11.44 -1.00
CA GLU A 90 -2.59 -12.80 -1.44
C GLU A 90 -3.54 -12.71 -2.65
N LYS A 91 -3.08 -13.16 -3.82
CA LYS A 91 -3.87 -13.12 -5.07
C LYS A 91 -4.50 -11.74 -5.38
N GLY A 92 -3.84 -10.66 -4.94
CA GLY A 92 -4.28 -9.30 -5.15
C GLY A 92 -5.03 -8.66 -3.99
N ARG A 93 -5.48 -9.42 -3.00
CA ARG A 93 -6.02 -8.89 -1.76
C ARG A 93 -4.91 -8.41 -0.84
N LEU A 94 -5.04 -7.21 -0.34
CA LEU A 94 -4.19 -6.69 0.72
C LEU A 94 -4.62 -7.37 2.05
N VAL A 95 -3.74 -8.19 2.60
CA VAL A 95 -4.01 -9.01 3.80
C VAL A 95 -3.22 -8.56 5.03
N ARG A 96 -2.22 -7.70 4.82
CA ARG A 96 -1.41 -7.08 5.87
C ARG A 96 -0.72 -5.85 5.35
N THR A 97 -0.56 -4.85 6.21
CA THR A 97 0.27 -3.66 5.96
C THR A 97 1.31 -3.49 7.06
N LEU A 98 2.33 -2.70 6.79
CA LEU A 98 3.32 -2.26 7.76
C LEU A 98 3.81 -0.87 7.37
N GLY A 99 3.84 0.05 8.34
CA GLY A 99 4.31 1.42 8.17
C GLY A 99 3.20 2.42 7.79
N LEU A 100 1.94 2.04 7.91
CA LEU A 100 0.82 2.98 7.81
C LEU A 100 0.47 3.56 9.20
N ASP A 101 -0.36 4.60 9.22
CA ASP A 101 -0.81 5.23 10.47
C ASP A 101 -1.66 4.28 11.35
N ASN A 102 -2.33 3.31 10.74
CA ASN A 102 -3.02 2.20 11.38
C ASN A 102 -2.87 0.96 10.50
N ASP A 103 -2.00 0.04 10.89
CA ASP A 103 -1.68 -1.13 10.10
C ASP A 103 -2.74 -2.23 10.21
N LEU A 104 -3.09 -2.82 9.07
CA LEU A 104 -3.79 -4.11 9.03
C LEU A 104 -2.79 -5.20 9.41
N ILE A 105 -2.94 -5.77 10.61
CA ILE A 105 -2.01 -6.79 11.13
C ILE A 105 -2.30 -8.15 10.52
N HIS A 106 -3.59 -8.52 10.40
CA HIS A 106 -3.97 -9.84 9.95
C HIS A 106 -5.38 -9.86 9.33
N THR A 107 -5.55 -10.73 8.33
CA THR A 107 -6.85 -11.07 7.75
C THR A 107 -7.10 -12.57 7.96
N VAL A 108 -8.15 -12.89 8.71
CA VAL A 108 -8.53 -14.27 9.04
C VAL A 108 -9.31 -14.90 7.88
N ASN A 109 -9.25 -16.23 7.75
CA ASN A 109 -10.00 -17.01 6.75
C ASN A 109 -9.65 -16.69 5.27
N THR A 110 -8.42 -16.26 5.02
CA THR A 110 -7.97 -15.96 3.64
C THR A 110 -7.98 -17.18 2.72
N LYS A 111 -8.02 -18.41 3.25
CA LYS A 111 -8.05 -19.64 2.42
C LYS A 111 -9.29 -19.73 1.55
N GLU A 112 -10.42 -19.19 2.03
CA GLU A 112 -11.72 -19.20 1.35
C GLU A 112 -11.97 -17.95 0.51
N ASP A 113 -11.00 -17.05 0.42
CA ASP A 113 -11.09 -15.81 -0.36
C ASP A 113 -11.40 -16.11 -1.84
N PRO A 114 -12.52 -15.59 -2.38
CA PRO A 114 -12.89 -15.79 -3.77
C PRO A 114 -11.86 -15.30 -4.80
N LEU A 115 -11.00 -14.33 -4.45
CA LEU A 115 -9.92 -13.85 -5.32
C LEU A 115 -8.85 -14.92 -5.61
N LYS A 116 -8.81 -16.00 -4.82
CA LYS A 116 -7.86 -17.12 -5.04
C LYS A 116 -8.24 -18.01 -6.23
N ASP A 117 -9.49 -17.94 -6.65
CA ASP A 117 -9.98 -18.70 -7.80
C ASP A 117 -10.87 -17.80 -8.67
N ALA A 118 -10.35 -17.39 -9.83
CA ALA A 118 -11.02 -16.51 -10.76
C ALA A 118 -12.38 -17.08 -11.27
N SER A 119 -12.56 -18.40 -11.27
CA SER A 119 -13.86 -19.03 -11.63
C SER A 119 -14.96 -18.69 -10.63
N HIS A 120 -14.61 -18.33 -9.42
CA HIS A 120 -15.53 -17.91 -8.37
C HIS A 120 -15.99 -16.46 -8.51
N LEU A 121 -15.23 -15.62 -9.20
CA LEU A 121 -15.58 -14.21 -9.43
C LEU A 121 -16.78 -14.04 -10.40
N LEU A 122 -17.13 -15.07 -11.14
CA LEU A 122 -18.27 -15.08 -12.07
C LEU A 122 -19.61 -15.43 -11.42
N LYS A 123 -19.61 -15.79 -10.13
CA LYS A 123 -20.79 -16.18 -9.36
C LYS A 123 -20.92 -15.25 -8.17
N GLU A 124 -22.15 -14.84 -7.87
CA GLU A 124 -22.43 -14.17 -6.60
C GLU A 124 -22.00 -15.11 -5.46
N ARG A 125 -20.94 -14.73 -4.78
CA ARG A 125 -20.39 -15.49 -3.67
C ARG A 125 -20.20 -14.58 -2.48
N GLN A 126 -20.69 -15.02 -1.36
CA GLN A 126 -20.47 -14.39 -0.07
C GLN A 126 -19.26 -15.04 0.61
N TRP A 127 -18.40 -14.23 1.16
CA TRP A 127 -17.25 -14.66 1.95
C TRP A 127 -17.24 -13.92 3.27
N GLN A 128 -17.00 -14.66 4.36
CA GLN A 128 -16.90 -14.10 5.69
C GLN A 128 -15.47 -14.24 6.22
N PHE A 129 -14.95 -13.16 6.76
CA PHE A 129 -13.60 -13.09 7.29
C PHE A 129 -13.56 -12.11 8.47
N ALA A 130 -12.40 -12.00 9.12
CA ALA A 130 -12.20 -10.99 10.15
C ALA A 130 -10.90 -10.23 9.91
N LEU A 131 -10.87 -9.00 10.39
CA LEU A 131 -9.73 -8.08 10.30
C LEU A 131 -9.21 -7.79 11.70
N ASP A 132 -7.89 -7.82 11.84
CA ASP A 132 -7.16 -7.39 13.02
C ASP A 132 -6.31 -6.17 12.66
N TRP A 133 -6.44 -5.11 13.43
CA TRP A 133 -5.75 -3.85 13.25
C TRP A 133 -4.74 -3.60 14.37
N GLU A 134 -3.79 -2.72 14.14
CA GLU A 134 -2.98 -2.16 15.19
C GLU A 134 -3.88 -1.43 16.23
N ASN A 135 -3.34 -1.13 17.40
CA ASN A 135 -4.06 -0.47 18.50
C ASN A 135 -5.18 -1.29 19.16
N ASP A 136 -4.96 -2.60 19.33
CA ASP A 136 -5.85 -3.53 20.04
C ASP A 136 -7.23 -3.72 19.42
N GLU A 137 -7.35 -3.52 18.13
CA GLU A 137 -8.57 -3.72 17.34
C GLU A 137 -8.57 -5.10 16.66
N TYR A 138 -9.17 -6.11 17.30
CA TYR A 138 -9.12 -7.49 16.81
C TYR A 138 -10.51 -8.06 16.51
N GLY A 139 -10.53 -8.99 15.52
CA GLY A 139 -11.69 -9.84 15.25
C GLY A 139 -12.89 -9.12 14.64
N TYR A 140 -12.69 -8.03 13.90
CA TYR A 140 -13.78 -7.32 13.23
C TYR A 140 -14.37 -8.18 12.12
N PRO A 141 -15.60 -8.70 12.27
CA PRO A 141 -16.22 -9.58 11.29
C PRO A 141 -16.69 -8.77 10.08
N VAL A 142 -16.31 -9.25 8.90
CA VAL A 142 -16.65 -8.65 7.61
C VAL A 142 -17.31 -9.67 6.73
N THR A 143 -18.40 -9.28 6.09
CA THR A 143 -19.00 -10.00 4.97
C THR A 143 -18.66 -9.30 3.67
N SER A 144 -18.15 -10.06 2.71
CA SER A 144 -17.85 -9.62 1.34
C SER A 144 -18.78 -10.29 0.34
N THR A 145 -19.23 -9.52 -0.65
CA THR A 145 -20.03 -10.00 -1.78
C THR A 145 -19.46 -9.46 -3.08
N PHE A 146 -19.23 -10.34 -4.06
CA PHE A 146 -18.74 -9.95 -5.38
C PHE A 146 -19.89 -9.73 -6.35
N GLY A 147 -19.87 -8.58 -7.04
CA GLY A 147 -20.81 -8.25 -8.11
C GLY A 147 -20.40 -8.84 -9.46
N GLN A 148 -21.30 -8.72 -10.45
CA GLN A 148 -21.01 -9.17 -11.81
C GLN A 148 -19.86 -8.36 -12.43
N PRO A 149 -18.93 -9.02 -13.16
CA PRO A 149 -17.86 -8.33 -13.87
C PRO A 149 -18.41 -7.38 -14.94
N MET A 150 -17.82 -6.19 -15.03
CA MET A 150 -18.16 -5.17 -16.01
C MET A 150 -16.98 -4.87 -16.92
N SER A 151 -17.23 -4.69 -18.22
CA SER A 151 -16.19 -4.25 -19.15
C SER A 151 -15.79 -2.81 -18.85
N GLU A 152 -14.52 -2.58 -18.60
CA GLU A 152 -13.95 -1.26 -18.32
C GLU A 152 -12.52 -1.19 -18.89
N PRO A 153 -12.35 -0.76 -20.15
CA PRO A 153 -11.03 -0.60 -20.74
C PRO A 153 -10.19 0.43 -20.01
N LEU A 154 -8.89 0.17 -19.85
CA LEU A 154 -7.95 1.06 -19.18
C LEU A 154 -6.82 1.47 -20.11
N THR A 155 -6.26 2.66 -19.90
CA THR A 155 -5.00 3.07 -20.50
C THR A 155 -3.98 3.28 -19.41
N ILE A 156 -2.92 2.46 -19.38
CA ILE A 156 -1.86 2.50 -18.37
C ILE A 156 -0.51 2.35 -19.08
N LEU A 157 0.47 3.16 -18.73
CA LEU A 157 1.80 3.18 -19.38
C LEU A 157 1.71 3.28 -20.93
N THR A 158 0.79 4.08 -21.44
CA THR A 158 0.48 4.22 -22.87
C THR A 158 -0.14 2.99 -23.55
N LYS A 159 -0.30 1.85 -22.86
CA LYS A 159 -1.01 0.67 -23.36
C LYS A 159 -2.50 0.80 -23.13
N SER A 160 -3.28 0.54 -24.18
CA SER A 160 -4.74 0.34 -24.08
C SER A 160 -5.02 -1.13 -23.78
N ILE A 161 -5.70 -1.40 -22.67
CA ILE A 161 -5.94 -2.76 -22.14
C ILE A 161 -7.45 -3.00 -22.11
N ASP A 162 -7.91 -4.05 -22.80
CA ASP A 162 -9.30 -4.50 -22.66
C ASP A 162 -9.45 -5.25 -21.35
N SER A 163 -10.05 -4.60 -20.37
CA SER A 163 -10.17 -5.14 -19.02
C SER A 163 -11.62 -5.27 -18.55
N ILE A 164 -11.79 -6.12 -17.54
CA ILE A 164 -13.02 -6.24 -16.76
C ILE A 164 -12.76 -5.75 -15.35
N ARG A 165 -13.71 -4.99 -14.80
CA ARG A 165 -13.74 -4.64 -13.40
C ARG A 165 -14.68 -5.55 -12.63
N VAL A 166 -14.18 -6.08 -11.51
CA VAL A 166 -14.97 -6.78 -10.50
C VAL A 166 -15.11 -5.89 -9.29
N THR A 167 -16.32 -5.69 -8.81
CA THR A 167 -16.62 -4.91 -7.60
C THR A 167 -16.88 -5.87 -6.44
N GLU A 168 -16.23 -5.64 -5.34
CA GLU A 168 -16.48 -6.31 -4.07
C GLU A 168 -17.16 -5.31 -3.13
N THR A 169 -18.32 -5.65 -2.59
CA THR A 169 -19.01 -4.89 -1.54
C THR A 169 -18.73 -5.56 -0.20
N LEU A 170 -18.23 -4.79 0.75
CA LEU A 170 -17.85 -5.24 2.09
C LEU A 170 -18.73 -4.55 3.12
N ARG A 171 -19.06 -5.29 4.18
CA ARG A 171 -19.88 -4.81 5.28
C ARG A 171 -19.36 -5.34 6.61
N PHE A 172 -19.24 -4.46 7.62
CA PHE A 172 -19.03 -4.89 9.00
C PHE A 172 -20.30 -5.53 9.56
N GLU A 173 -20.13 -6.70 10.17
CA GLU A 173 -21.21 -7.44 10.87
C GLU A 173 -21.23 -7.13 12.39
N ALA A 174 -20.40 -6.20 12.86
CA ALA A 174 -20.35 -5.85 14.27
C ALA A 174 -21.64 -5.13 14.69
N PRO A 175 -22.33 -5.57 15.74
CA PRO A 175 -23.39 -4.79 16.35
C PRO A 175 -22.77 -3.55 16.97
N SER A 176 -23.07 -2.40 16.43
CA SER A 176 -22.61 -1.12 16.97
C SER A 176 -23.74 -0.48 17.77
N GLU A 177 -23.55 -0.36 19.08
CA GLU A 177 -24.44 0.45 19.92
C GLU A 177 -24.35 1.95 19.57
N TYR A 178 -23.30 2.34 18.87
CA TYR A 178 -22.97 3.74 18.54
C TYR A 178 -23.16 4.11 17.08
N ILE A 179 -23.25 3.14 16.15
CA ILE A 179 -23.40 3.40 14.73
C ILE A 179 -24.75 2.83 14.28
N GLN A 180 -25.70 3.71 13.97
CA GLN A 180 -27.06 3.32 13.55
C GLN A 180 -27.14 2.78 12.11
N THR A 181 -26.05 2.84 11.33
CA THR A 181 -25.97 2.32 9.98
C THR A 181 -24.87 1.27 9.89
N THR A 182 -25.15 0.19 9.15
CA THR A 182 -24.15 -0.84 8.85
C THR A 182 -23.11 -0.24 7.91
N PRO A 183 -21.85 -0.04 8.33
CA PRO A 183 -20.86 0.57 7.47
C PRO A 183 -20.53 -0.37 6.32
N GLU A 184 -20.71 0.13 5.10
CA GLU A 184 -20.46 -0.58 3.87
C GLU A 184 -19.42 0.19 3.04
N TRP A 185 -18.53 -0.53 2.34
CA TRP A 185 -17.55 0.06 1.43
C TRP A 185 -17.28 -0.88 0.25
N GLN A 186 -16.54 -0.40 -0.76
CA GLN A 186 -16.30 -1.15 -1.98
C GLN A 186 -14.81 -1.24 -2.29
N ASN A 187 -14.41 -2.41 -2.79
CA ASN A 187 -13.12 -2.67 -3.43
C ASN A 187 -13.33 -2.98 -4.91
N TYR A 188 -12.34 -2.66 -5.71
CA TYR A 188 -12.37 -2.84 -7.15
C TYR A 188 -11.13 -3.57 -7.61
N TYR A 189 -11.30 -4.50 -8.57
CA TYR A 189 -10.22 -5.29 -9.15
C TYR A 189 -10.38 -5.31 -10.66
N TRP A 190 -9.33 -4.92 -11.39
CA TRP A 190 -9.33 -4.91 -12.85
C TRP A 190 -8.42 -6.02 -13.37
N TYR A 191 -8.98 -6.86 -14.20
CA TYR A 191 -8.30 -7.98 -14.82
C TYR A 191 -8.24 -7.75 -16.33
N ASP A 192 -7.09 -8.03 -16.95
CA ASP A 192 -6.98 -8.14 -18.38
C ASP A 192 -7.88 -9.27 -18.89
N LYS A 193 -8.71 -9.03 -19.89
CA LYS A 193 -9.70 -10.01 -20.39
C LYS A 193 -9.06 -11.20 -21.07
N THR A 194 -7.91 -11.00 -21.73
CA THR A 194 -7.24 -12.03 -22.52
C THR A 194 -6.52 -13.03 -21.64
N THR A 195 -5.77 -12.52 -20.65
CA THR A 195 -4.90 -13.35 -19.81
C THR A 195 -5.51 -13.69 -18.45
N GLY A 196 -6.56 -12.97 -18.03
CA GLY A 196 -7.10 -13.05 -16.67
C GLY A 196 -6.16 -12.48 -15.60
N THR A 197 -5.15 -11.75 -15.99
CA THR A 197 -4.15 -11.18 -15.07
C THR A 197 -4.73 -9.96 -14.36
N LEU A 198 -4.63 -9.91 -13.02
CA LEU A 198 -4.95 -8.72 -12.25
C LEU A 198 -3.92 -7.62 -12.56
N ILE A 199 -4.37 -6.49 -13.10
CA ILE A 199 -3.54 -5.37 -13.53
C ILE A 199 -3.65 -4.15 -12.63
N LYS A 200 -4.79 -3.99 -11.95
CA LYS A 200 -5.05 -2.87 -11.04
C LYS A 200 -6.01 -3.29 -9.94
N SER A 201 -5.88 -2.73 -8.77
CA SER A 201 -6.91 -2.80 -7.73
C SER A 201 -7.02 -1.47 -6.98
N LYS A 202 -8.20 -1.20 -6.44
CA LYS A 202 -8.45 -0.12 -5.50
C LYS A 202 -9.14 -0.70 -4.29
N GLN A 203 -8.47 -0.69 -3.16
CA GLN A 203 -8.93 -1.34 -1.94
C GLN A 203 -9.01 -0.34 -0.80
N THR A 204 -10.14 -0.38 -0.12
CA THR A 204 -10.38 0.34 1.14
C THR A 204 -10.46 -0.71 2.24
N LEU A 205 -9.65 -0.57 3.27
CA LEU A 205 -9.50 -1.61 4.29
C LEU A 205 -10.57 -1.54 5.37
N SER A 206 -11.14 -0.36 5.59
CA SER A 206 -12.28 -0.12 6.48
C SER A 206 -13.09 1.07 5.97
N PRO A 207 -14.33 1.29 6.42
CA PRO A 207 -15.17 2.39 5.97
C PRO A 207 -14.56 3.80 6.15
N LEU A 208 -13.64 3.93 7.10
CA LEU A 208 -12.97 5.20 7.43
C LEU A 208 -11.52 5.27 6.92
N SER A 209 -11.02 4.19 6.30
CA SER A 209 -9.66 4.18 5.74
C SER A 209 -9.61 4.90 4.39
N GLU A 210 -8.46 5.47 4.09
CA GLU A 210 -8.16 5.96 2.76
C GLU A 210 -8.11 4.80 1.75
N PRO A 211 -8.64 4.99 0.52
CA PRO A 211 -8.49 4.01 -0.53
C PRO A 211 -7.02 3.90 -0.95
N ILE A 212 -6.59 2.66 -1.19
CA ILE A 212 -5.26 2.31 -1.70
C ILE A 212 -5.43 1.82 -3.13
N GLU A 213 -4.95 2.57 -4.09
CA GLU A 213 -4.93 2.18 -5.48
C GLU A 213 -3.56 1.57 -5.82
N MET A 214 -3.57 0.37 -6.37
CA MET A 214 -2.38 -0.41 -6.72
C MET A 214 -2.44 -0.77 -8.21
N THR A 215 -1.42 -0.36 -8.98
CA THR A 215 -1.30 -0.68 -10.40
C THR A 215 -0.04 -1.51 -10.62
N TYR A 216 -0.20 -2.73 -11.13
CA TYR A 216 0.89 -3.70 -11.30
C TYR A 216 1.67 -3.44 -12.58
N LEU A 217 2.61 -2.50 -12.56
CA LEU A 217 3.34 -1.98 -13.72
C LEU A 217 4.03 -3.08 -14.52
N SER A 218 4.77 -3.97 -13.85
CA SER A 218 5.50 -5.04 -14.55
C SER A 218 4.57 -6.08 -15.18
N ARG A 219 3.38 -6.32 -14.62
CA ARG A 219 2.38 -7.20 -15.26
C ARG A 219 1.88 -6.56 -16.55
N ILE A 220 1.58 -5.26 -16.51
CA ILE A 220 1.11 -4.49 -17.66
C ILE A 220 2.19 -4.41 -18.75
N ALA A 221 3.44 -4.22 -18.36
CA ALA A 221 4.55 -4.18 -19.32
C ALA A 221 4.68 -5.51 -20.11
N ARG A 222 4.32 -6.65 -19.50
CA ARG A 222 4.36 -7.99 -20.10
C ARG A 222 3.08 -8.40 -20.85
N LEU A 223 2.04 -7.59 -20.84
CA LEU A 223 0.88 -7.83 -21.72
C LEU A 223 1.28 -7.55 -23.18
N ASP A 224 0.82 -8.38 -24.10
CA ASP A 224 1.03 -8.25 -25.55
C ASP A 224 0.19 -7.11 -26.17
#